data_7a6492b7e71f92b02db92107f62d17c1
#
_entry.id   7a6492b7e71f92b02db92107f62d17c1
#
_cell.length_a   1.000
_cell.length_b   1.000
_cell.length_c   1.000
_cell.angle_alpha   90.00
_cell.angle_beta   90.00
_cell.angle_gamma   90.00
#
_symmetry.space_group_name_H-M   'P 1'
#
loop_
_entity.id
_entity.type
_entity.pdbx_description
1 polymer ?
#
loop_
_entity_poly.entity_id
_entity_poly.type
_entity_poly.pdbx_seq_one_letter_code
_entity_poly.pdbx_strand_id
1 'polypeptide(L)'
;MKFKTLLFMTALATVGCTGKPVSDTEGETDGKKDINIQLYSVRDKILPDYSNLDSLLFELGKMGYTGVEAANYNEGKFYGRTPQEFREAVEKAGMVVLSSHTGRGLTAEELDKGDLQEALKWWDRCIADHKAAGMSYIVTPWMDVPACLKDLQTYCRYYDENRKPCRENGILYGYHNHAHEFQKVEGETMYDYMLSHTDPENVFFQMDVYWVVRGQNSPVDYFYKYPGRFKMLHIKDHREIGQSGMVGFDAIFRNAQMAGVKDIVAEIESYSGEVLQSVRQSFDYLNQAVFVPYNF
;
A
#
# COMPACT_ATOMS: atom_id res chain seq x y z
N MET A 1 -50.14 77.47 -1.39
CA MET A 1 -49.30 76.31 -0.92
C MET A 1 -48.62 75.68 -2.11
N LYS A 2 -47.31 75.86 -2.23
CA LYS A 2 -46.53 75.38 -3.33
C LYS A 2 -45.80 74.10 -2.88
N PHE A 3 -46.10 72.92 -3.46
CA PHE A 3 -45.38 71.68 -3.25
C PHE A 3 -44.16 71.66 -4.17
N LYS A 4 -42.99 71.59 -3.54
CA LYS A 4 -41.74 71.35 -4.28
C LYS A 4 -41.51 69.86 -4.41
N THR A 5 -41.51 69.34 -5.60
CA THR A 5 -41.15 67.98 -5.92
C THR A 5 -39.61 67.85 -5.95
N LEU A 6 -39.03 67.01 -5.10
CA LEU A 6 -37.60 66.72 -5.06
C LEU A 6 -37.34 65.47 -5.90
N LEU A 7 -36.59 65.64 -6.98
CA LEU A 7 -36.17 64.53 -7.88
C LEU A 7 -34.88 63.89 -7.33
N PHE A 8 -34.96 62.66 -6.91
CA PHE A 8 -33.76 61.87 -6.57
C PHE A 8 -33.23 61.16 -7.81
N MET A 9 -32.06 61.62 -8.28
CA MET A 9 -31.28 60.87 -9.26
C MET A 9 -30.47 59.77 -8.58
N THR A 10 -30.81 58.50 -8.78
CA THR A 10 -30.00 57.39 -8.44
C THR A 10 -28.97 57.08 -9.54
N ALA A 11 -27.71 57.31 -9.25
CA ALA A 11 -26.61 56.91 -10.12
C ALA A 11 -26.36 55.38 -9.97
N LEU A 12 -26.59 54.65 -11.05
CA LEU A 12 -26.25 53.23 -11.12
C LEU A 12 -24.74 53.11 -11.46
N ALA A 13 -23.94 52.73 -10.46
CA ALA A 13 -22.55 52.38 -10.66
C ALA A 13 -22.46 50.93 -11.15
N THR A 14 -22.16 50.72 -12.40
CA THR A 14 -21.82 49.41 -12.96
C THR A 14 -20.39 49.06 -12.55
N VAL A 15 -20.25 48.16 -11.58
CA VAL A 15 -18.95 47.52 -11.27
C VAL A 15 -18.67 46.47 -12.36
N GLY A 16 -17.81 46.81 -13.32
CA GLY A 16 -17.28 45.84 -14.29
C GLY A 16 -16.31 44.92 -13.61
N CYS A 17 -16.72 43.67 -13.34
CA CYS A 17 -15.80 42.59 -13.00
C CYS A 17 -15.01 42.20 -14.24
N THR A 18 -13.81 42.75 -14.41
CA THR A 18 -12.81 42.20 -15.33
C THR A 18 -12.17 41.01 -14.63
N GLY A 19 -12.82 39.84 -14.70
CA GLY A 19 -12.23 38.57 -14.39
C GLY A 19 -11.09 38.33 -15.42
N LYS A 20 -9.83 38.38 -14.96
CA LYS A 20 -8.74 37.78 -15.70
C LYS A 20 -9.03 36.30 -15.83
N PRO A 21 -8.84 35.67 -17.00
CA PRO A 21 -8.89 34.23 -17.09
C PRO A 21 -7.81 33.68 -16.14
N VAL A 22 -8.21 32.83 -15.21
CA VAL A 22 -7.28 31.97 -14.48
C VAL A 22 -6.66 31.10 -15.55
N SER A 23 -5.40 31.34 -15.87
CA SER A 23 -4.62 30.42 -16.67
C SER A 23 -4.42 29.19 -15.78
N ASP A 24 -5.14 28.12 -16.04
CA ASP A 24 -4.78 26.78 -15.65
C ASP A 24 -3.48 26.43 -16.39
N THR A 25 -2.36 26.98 -15.91
CA THR A 25 -1.07 26.37 -16.16
C THR A 25 -1.03 25.14 -15.26
N GLU A 26 -1.57 24.02 -15.75
CA GLU A 26 -1.06 22.73 -15.36
C GLU A 26 0.45 22.81 -15.61
N GLY A 27 1.20 23.01 -14.55
CA GLY A 27 2.63 22.84 -14.61
C GLY A 27 2.87 21.42 -15.08
N GLU A 28 3.41 21.24 -16.27
CA GLU A 28 4.02 19.97 -16.67
C GLU A 28 5.01 19.63 -15.57
N THR A 29 4.57 18.79 -14.64
CA THR A 29 5.49 18.13 -13.72
C THR A 29 6.21 17.11 -14.58
N ASP A 30 7.44 17.41 -14.95
CA ASP A 30 8.41 16.49 -15.56
C ASP A 30 8.77 15.37 -14.54
N GLY A 31 7.82 15.02 -13.70
CA GLY A 31 7.91 14.08 -12.61
C GLY A 31 7.42 12.70 -13.05
N LYS A 32 8.25 11.70 -12.81
CA LYS A 32 7.91 10.28 -12.91
C LYS A 32 6.95 9.94 -11.76
N LYS A 33 5.86 9.19 -12.04
CA LYS A 33 4.99 8.68 -10.98
C LYS A 33 5.74 7.67 -10.11
N ASP A 34 5.48 7.72 -8.81
CA ASP A 34 6.05 6.77 -7.86
C ASP A 34 5.22 5.49 -7.85
N ILE A 35 5.67 4.49 -8.61
CA ILE A 35 5.01 3.20 -8.77
C ILE A 35 6.00 2.10 -8.38
N ASN A 36 5.71 1.43 -7.27
CA ASN A 36 6.51 0.33 -6.78
C ASN A 36 5.93 -1.02 -7.25
N ILE A 37 6.74 -2.07 -7.20
CA ILE A 37 6.30 -3.43 -7.58
C ILE A 37 6.66 -4.44 -6.52
N GLN A 38 5.73 -5.36 -6.23
CA GLN A 38 6.04 -6.53 -5.43
C GLN A 38 6.75 -7.60 -6.28
N LEU A 39 7.89 -8.08 -5.81
CA LEU A 39 8.71 -9.06 -6.54
C LEU A 39 8.05 -10.43 -6.69
N TYR A 40 6.98 -10.71 -5.96
CA TYR A 40 6.15 -11.90 -6.19
C TYR A 40 5.51 -11.89 -7.59
N SER A 41 5.30 -10.71 -8.17
CA SER A 41 4.83 -10.52 -9.55
C SER A 41 5.76 -11.11 -10.62
N VAL A 42 7.00 -11.41 -10.28
CA VAL A 42 8.00 -11.99 -11.19
C VAL A 42 8.63 -13.26 -10.61
N ARG A 43 7.98 -13.88 -9.59
CA ARG A 43 8.47 -15.06 -8.87
C ARG A 43 8.90 -16.20 -9.79
N ASP A 44 8.14 -16.45 -10.88
CA ASP A 44 8.40 -17.52 -11.82
C ASP A 44 9.73 -17.32 -12.62
N LYS A 45 10.23 -16.06 -12.63
CA LYS A 45 11.52 -15.72 -13.24
C LYS A 45 12.66 -15.69 -12.21
N ILE A 46 12.35 -15.44 -10.91
CA ILE A 46 13.36 -15.39 -9.84
C ILE A 46 13.71 -16.78 -9.34
N LEU A 47 12.72 -17.68 -9.18
CA LEU A 47 12.88 -19.03 -8.66
C LEU A 47 13.40 -20.00 -9.75
N PRO A 48 14.15 -21.05 -9.37
CA PRO A 48 14.37 -21.51 -7.98
C PRO A 48 15.65 -21.00 -7.31
N ASP A 49 16.64 -20.48 -8.05
CA ASP A 49 18.01 -20.25 -7.57
C ASP A 49 18.41 -18.78 -7.42
N TYR A 50 17.49 -17.88 -7.72
CA TYR A 50 17.69 -16.41 -7.68
C TYR A 50 18.76 -15.88 -8.64
N SER A 51 19.29 -16.71 -9.57
CA SER A 51 20.39 -16.33 -10.47
C SER A 51 20.03 -15.16 -11.40
N ASN A 52 18.74 -15.01 -11.72
CA ASN A 52 18.23 -13.96 -12.60
C ASN A 52 17.87 -12.65 -11.88
N LEU A 53 18.05 -12.55 -10.56
CA LEU A 53 17.52 -11.42 -9.78
C LEU A 53 18.05 -10.07 -10.29
N ASP A 54 19.36 -9.93 -10.53
CA ASP A 54 19.96 -8.67 -10.98
C ASP A 54 19.41 -8.22 -12.34
N SER A 55 19.30 -9.15 -13.29
CA SER A 55 18.75 -8.85 -14.61
C SER A 55 17.27 -8.49 -14.55
N LEU A 56 16.49 -9.14 -13.70
CA LEU A 56 15.08 -8.82 -13.48
C LEU A 56 14.89 -7.44 -12.84
N LEU A 57 15.66 -7.13 -11.80
CA LEU A 57 15.63 -5.81 -11.17
C LEU A 57 15.95 -4.72 -12.19
N PHE A 58 16.99 -4.93 -13.03
CA PHE A 58 17.34 -3.99 -14.08
C PHE A 58 16.22 -3.79 -15.11
N GLU A 59 15.54 -4.85 -15.55
CA GLU A 59 14.39 -4.75 -16.46
C GLU A 59 13.22 -4.02 -15.81
N LEU A 60 12.92 -4.26 -14.52
CA LEU A 60 11.86 -3.54 -13.78
C LEU A 60 12.19 -2.04 -13.66
N GLY A 61 13.42 -1.68 -13.31
CA GLY A 61 13.87 -0.27 -13.27
C GLY A 61 13.77 0.40 -14.65
N LYS A 62 14.16 -0.28 -15.73
CA LYS A 62 13.99 0.21 -17.12
C LYS A 62 12.52 0.35 -17.53
N MET A 63 11.63 -0.45 -16.97
CA MET A 63 10.19 -0.28 -17.18
C MET A 63 9.68 1.01 -16.56
N GLY A 64 10.32 1.50 -15.53
CA GLY A 64 9.94 2.73 -14.87
C GLY A 64 9.52 2.57 -13.43
N TYR A 65 9.47 1.36 -12.89
CA TYR A 65 9.23 1.17 -11.46
C TYR A 65 10.28 1.91 -10.62
N THR A 66 9.85 2.48 -9.49
CA THR A 66 10.67 3.32 -8.63
C THR A 66 11.18 2.59 -7.39
N GLY A 67 10.49 1.53 -6.99
CA GLY A 67 10.89 0.72 -5.84
C GLY A 67 10.34 -0.69 -5.91
N VAL A 68 10.83 -1.52 -4.99
CA VAL A 68 10.41 -2.91 -4.87
C VAL A 68 9.91 -3.21 -3.46
N GLU A 69 8.91 -4.09 -3.39
CA GLU A 69 8.52 -4.81 -2.19
C GLU A 69 9.03 -6.25 -2.30
N ALA A 70 9.89 -6.68 -1.36
CA ALA A 70 10.37 -8.04 -1.30
C ALA A 70 9.26 -8.98 -0.81
N ALA A 71 9.22 -10.21 -1.33
CA ALA A 71 8.29 -11.26 -0.90
C ALA A 71 9.02 -12.56 -0.53
N ASN A 72 10.29 -12.44 -0.16
CA ASN A 72 11.14 -13.55 0.25
C ASN A 72 12.13 -13.06 1.29
N TYR A 73 11.81 -13.31 2.56
CA TYR A 73 12.75 -13.14 3.66
C TYR A 73 12.88 -14.48 4.37
N ASN A 74 14.09 -14.99 4.47
CA ASN A 74 14.36 -16.24 5.14
C ASN A 74 15.71 -16.20 5.85
N GLU A 75 15.73 -16.46 7.15
CA GLU A 75 16.94 -16.57 7.98
C GLU A 75 17.93 -15.41 7.83
N GLY A 76 17.43 -14.17 7.73
CA GLY A 76 18.24 -12.97 7.61
C GLY A 76 18.68 -12.65 6.18
N LYS A 77 18.07 -13.26 5.17
CA LYS A 77 18.39 -13.06 3.77
C LYS A 77 17.15 -12.72 2.95
N PHE A 78 17.37 -11.93 1.90
CA PHE A 78 16.38 -11.63 0.85
C PHE A 78 16.86 -12.26 -0.46
N TYR A 79 16.11 -13.23 -0.97
CA TYR A 79 16.49 -13.94 -2.21
C TYR A 79 17.93 -14.51 -2.16
N GLY A 80 18.29 -15.10 -1.03
CA GLY A 80 19.62 -15.69 -0.79
C GLY A 80 20.75 -14.70 -0.49
N ARG A 81 20.50 -13.39 -0.55
CA ARG A 81 21.48 -12.31 -0.33
C ARG A 81 21.38 -11.73 1.09
N THR A 82 22.47 -11.22 1.60
CA THR A 82 22.44 -10.38 2.79
C THR A 82 21.58 -9.13 2.54
N PRO A 83 21.05 -8.48 3.60
CA PRO A 83 20.26 -7.26 3.45
C PRO A 83 20.98 -6.17 2.63
N GLN A 84 22.27 -5.97 2.85
CA GLN A 84 23.08 -4.98 2.14
C GLN A 84 23.25 -5.35 0.65
N GLU A 85 23.58 -6.61 0.35
CA GLU A 85 23.71 -7.07 -1.04
C GLU A 85 22.40 -6.95 -1.83
N PHE A 86 21.27 -7.23 -1.19
CA PHE A 86 19.95 -7.04 -1.80
C PHE A 86 19.67 -5.56 -2.07
N ARG A 87 19.93 -4.69 -1.10
CA ARG A 87 19.80 -3.24 -1.26
C ARG A 87 20.65 -2.73 -2.43
N GLU A 88 21.93 -3.08 -2.45
CA GLU A 88 22.85 -2.65 -3.51
C GLU A 88 22.39 -3.11 -4.90
N ALA A 89 21.83 -4.31 -5.01
CA ALA A 89 21.31 -4.83 -6.28
C ALA A 89 20.09 -4.00 -6.77
N VAL A 90 19.17 -3.65 -5.87
CA VAL A 90 18.01 -2.82 -6.18
C VAL A 90 18.43 -1.38 -6.54
N GLU A 91 19.35 -0.79 -5.78
CA GLU A 91 19.88 0.56 -6.05
C GLU A 91 20.63 0.64 -7.39
N LYS A 92 21.37 -0.40 -7.78
CA LYS A 92 22.00 -0.52 -9.13
C LYS A 92 20.97 -0.52 -10.26
N ALA A 93 19.79 -1.02 -10.01
CA ALA A 93 18.70 -1.01 -10.97
C ALA A 93 17.94 0.34 -11.02
N GLY A 94 18.38 1.34 -10.23
CA GLY A 94 17.76 2.68 -10.16
C GLY A 94 16.46 2.72 -9.34
N MET A 95 16.27 1.75 -8.44
CA MET A 95 15.10 1.63 -7.58
C MET A 95 15.49 1.70 -6.10
N VAL A 96 14.48 1.81 -5.22
CA VAL A 96 14.65 1.70 -3.76
C VAL A 96 14.04 0.41 -3.25
N VAL A 97 14.52 -0.10 -2.11
CA VAL A 97 13.84 -1.18 -1.39
C VAL A 97 12.82 -0.55 -0.46
N LEU A 98 11.55 -0.56 -0.87
CA LEU A 98 10.47 0.11 -0.15
C LEU A 98 10.05 -0.67 1.09
N SER A 99 9.74 -1.94 0.90
CA SER A 99 9.07 -2.79 1.89
C SER A 99 9.35 -4.26 1.69
N SER A 100 8.82 -5.08 2.59
CA SER A 100 8.83 -6.53 2.48
C SER A 100 7.54 -7.12 3.03
N HIS A 101 7.00 -8.12 2.33
CA HIS A 101 6.05 -9.06 2.88
C HIS A 101 6.79 -10.08 3.74
N THR A 102 6.63 -9.96 5.03
CA THR A 102 7.32 -10.78 6.05
C THR A 102 6.49 -10.86 7.32
N GLY A 103 6.42 -12.05 7.90
CA GLY A 103 5.69 -12.24 9.14
C GLY A 103 6.02 -13.57 9.80
N ARG A 104 5.68 -13.64 11.07
CA ARG A 104 5.69 -14.85 11.89
C ARG A 104 4.33 -15.04 12.51
N GLY A 105 3.66 -16.16 12.20
CA GLY A 105 2.41 -16.55 12.88
C GLY A 105 2.66 -16.95 14.32
N LEU A 106 1.65 -16.83 15.16
CA LEU A 106 1.67 -17.31 16.52
C LEU A 106 1.41 -18.83 16.56
N THR A 107 2.11 -19.53 17.41
CA THR A 107 1.85 -20.95 17.68
C THR A 107 0.59 -21.13 18.53
N ALA A 108 0.00 -22.31 18.53
CA ALA A 108 -1.16 -22.62 19.37
C ALA A 108 -0.87 -22.38 20.86
N GLU A 109 0.36 -22.65 21.32
CA GLU A 109 0.78 -22.42 22.70
C GLU A 109 0.87 -20.93 23.04
N GLU A 110 1.41 -20.10 22.13
CA GLU A 110 1.47 -18.65 22.28
C GLU A 110 0.06 -18.03 22.32
N LEU A 111 -0.87 -18.52 21.48
CA LEU A 111 -2.27 -18.11 21.51
C LEU A 111 -2.99 -18.50 22.80
N ASP A 112 -2.82 -19.74 23.26
CA ASP A 112 -3.47 -20.23 24.48
C ASP A 112 -2.99 -19.48 25.73
N LYS A 113 -1.65 -19.36 25.90
CA LYS A 113 -1.02 -18.69 27.03
C LYS A 113 -1.02 -17.16 26.93
N GLY A 114 -1.13 -16.61 25.72
CA GLY A 114 -0.95 -15.18 25.45
C GLY A 114 0.46 -14.68 25.71
N ASP A 115 1.47 -15.58 25.71
CA ASP A 115 2.89 -15.24 25.86
C ASP A 115 3.52 -15.00 24.49
N LEU A 116 3.94 -13.77 24.25
CA LEU A 116 4.45 -13.31 22.94
C LEU A 116 5.98 -13.18 22.90
N GLN A 117 6.69 -13.51 23.98
CA GLN A 117 8.12 -13.21 24.11
C GLN A 117 8.97 -13.80 22.97
N GLU A 118 8.75 -15.08 22.62
CA GLU A 118 9.53 -15.72 21.55
C GLU A 118 9.17 -15.15 20.17
N ALA A 119 7.89 -14.80 19.94
CA ALA A 119 7.46 -14.16 18.72
C ALA A 119 8.10 -12.78 18.56
N LEU A 120 8.16 -11.99 19.62
CA LEU A 120 8.77 -10.66 19.62
C LEU A 120 10.29 -10.70 19.44
N LYS A 121 10.99 -11.70 20.03
CA LYS A 121 12.43 -11.89 19.76
C LYS A 121 12.75 -12.17 18.29
N TRP A 122 11.88 -12.88 17.59
CA TRP A 122 12.06 -13.11 16.17
C TRP A 122 12.03 -11.78 15.40
N TRP A 123 11.15 -10.84 15.82
CA TRP A 123 11.03 -9.53 15.22
C TRP A 123 12.27 -8.65 15.42
N ASP A 124 12.98 -8.76 16.55
CA ASP A 124 14.19 -7.98 16.80
C ASP A 124 15.21 -8.17 15.68
N ARG A 125 15.46 -9.41 15.26
CA ARG A 125 16.36 -9.71 14.15
C ARG A 125 15.76 -9.30 12.80
N CYS A 126 14.51 -9.64 12.58
CA CYS A 126 13.80 -9.31 11.35
C CYS A 126 13.86 -7.80 11.06
N ILE A 127 13.56 -6.96 12.05
CA ILE A 127 13.57 -5.51 11.92
C ILE A 127 14.99 -4.98 11.63
N ALA A 128 16.02 -5.52 12.29
CA ALA A 128 17.40 -5.13 12.06
C ALA A 128 17.84 -5.44 10.61
N ASP A 129 17.48 -6.59 10.07
CA ASP A 129 17.77 -7.00 8.71
C ASP A 129 17.04 -6.10 7.67
N HIS A 130 15.76 -5.76 7.93
CA HIS A 130 14.98 -4.87 7.07
C HIS A 130 15.53 -3.44 7.06
N LYS A 131 15.96 -2.94 8.23
CA LYS A 131 16.67 -1.66 8.32
C LYS A 131 17.96 -1.65 7.51
N ALA A 132 18.76 -2.72 7.60
CA ALA A 132 20.01 -2.86 6.85
C ALA A 132 19.74 -2.93 5.33
N ALA A 133 18.61 -3.49 4.91
CA ALA A 133 18.14 -3.48 3.53
C ALA A 133 17.60 -2.10 3.08
N GLY A 134 17.48 -1.11 3.97
CA GLY A 134 17.01 0.24 3.65
C GLY A 134 15.49 0.39 3.55
N MET A 135 14.73 -0.54 4.09
CA MET A 135 13.27 -0.55 4.01
C MET A 135 12.62 0.46 4.95
N SER A 136 11.53 1.05 4.48
CA SER A 136 10.67 1.95 5.26
C SER A 136 9.50 1.21 5.93
N TYR A 137 9.12 0.05 5.40
CA TYR A 137 7.95 -0.71 5.85
C TYR A 137 8.26 -2.20 5.96
N ILE A 138 7.61 -2.84 6.94
CA ILE A 138 7.47 -4.29 7.04
C ILE A 138 5.98 -4.61 7.11
N VAL A 139 5.51 -5.53 6.28
CA VAL A 139 4.09 -5.86 6.18
C VAL A 139 3.90 -7.36 6.41
N THR A 140 3.09 -7.71 7.39
CA THR A 140 2.64 -9.11 7.56
C THR A 140 1.62 -9.43 6.48
N PRO A 141 1.90 -10.40 5.58
CA PRO A 141 1.07 -10.65 4.41
C PRO A 141 -0.10 -11.60 4.66
N TRP A 142 -0.10 -12.32 5.79
CA TRP A 142 -1.04 -13.41 6.01
C TRP A 142 -1.25 -13.72 7.49
N MET A 143 -2.50 -14.01 7.83
CA MET A 143 -2.92 -14.63 9.08
C MET A 143 -4.13 -15.53 8.75
N ASP A 144 -4.08 -16.79 9.16
CA ASP A 144 -5.24 -17.67 9.06
C ASP A 144 -6.41 -17.09 9.85
N VAL A 145 -7.65 -17.40 9.44
CA VAL A 145 -8.84 -16.95 10.18
C VAL A 145 -8.81 -17.61 11.56
N PRO A 146 -8.69 -16.81 12.65
CA PRO A 146 -8.64 -17.36 14.00
C PRO A 146 -9.93 -18.09 14.38
N ALA A 147 -9.81 -19.10 15.24
CA ALA A 147 -10.94 -19.91 15.69
C ALA A 147 -11.95 -19.12 16.54
N CYS A 148 -11.51 -18.07 17.23
CA CYS A 148 -12.32 -17.26 18.14
C CYS A 148 -11.80 -15.82 18.26
N LEU A 149 -12.62 -14.92 18.81
CA LEU A 149 -12.25 -13.52 19.06
C LEU A 149 -11.08 -13.37 20.04
N LYS A 150 -10.93 -14.27 21.00
CA LYS A 150 -9.78 -14.25 21.94
C LYS A 150 -8.45 -14.34 21.17
N ASP A 151 -8.38 -15.25 20.20
CA ASP A 151 -7.17 -15.44 19.39
C ASP A 151 -6.94 -14.23 18.48
N LEU A 152 -7.99 -13.71 17.84
CA LEU A 152 -7.92 -12.50 17.03
C LEU A 152 -7.45 -11.28 17.83
N GLN A 153 -7.93 -11.13 19.07
CA GLN A 153 -7.48 -10.08 20.00
C GLN A 153 -5.99 -10.25 20.37
N THR A 154 -5.54 -11.50 20.53
CA THR A 154 -4.12 -11.79 20.80
C THR A 154 -3.25 -11.39 19.62
N TYR A 155 -3.69 -11.65 18.37
CA TYR A 155 -3.01 -11.17 17.17
C TYR A 155 -2.98 -9.64 17.06
N CYS A 156 -4.08 -8.94 17.36
CA CYS A 156 -4.09 -7.47 17.36
C CYS A 156 -3.07 -6.90 18.35
N ARG A 157 -3.02 -7.46 19.58
CA ARG A 157 -2.01 -7.09 20.58
C ARG A 157 -0.59 -7.39 20.09
N TYR A 158 -0.37 -8.55 19.50
CA TYR A 158 0.92 -8.93 18.93
C TYR A 158 1.42 -7.95 17.86
N TYR A 159 0.53 -7.50 16.99
CA TYR A 159 0.88 -6.52 15.98
C TYR A 159 1.18 -5.14 16.58
N ASP A 160 0.43 -4.73 17.60
CA ASP A 160 0.69 -3.47 18.31
C ASP A 160 2.04 -3.49 19.06
N GLU A 161 2.44 -4.64 19.63
CA GLU A 161 3.70 -4.77 20.36
C GLU A 161 4.94 -4.67 19.46
N ASN A 162 4.81 -4.93 18.16
CA ASN A 162 5.87 -4.71 17.17
C ASN A 162 6.21 -3.23 16.93
N ARG A 163 5.35 -2.30 17.38
CA ARG A 163 5.56 -0.86 17.20
C ARG A 163 6.90 -0.35 17.69
N LYS A 164 7.21 -0.66 18.95
CA LYS A 164 8.38 -0.05 19.62
C LYS A 164 9.66 -0.37 18.88
N PRO A 165 10.00 -1.64 18.63
CA PRO A 165 11.21 -1.97 17.90
C PRO A 165 11.21 -1.48 16.45
N CYS A 166 10.06 -1.48 15.75
CA CYS A 166 9.95 -0.93 14.39
C CYS A 166 10.25 0.58 14.39
N ARG A 167 9.59 1.35 15.25
CA ARG A 167 9.74 2.82 15.32
C ARG A 167 11.14 3.25 15.71
N GLU A 168 11.77 2.58 16.67
CA GLU A 168 13.16 2.83 17.08
C GLU A 168 14.15 2.60 15.93
N ASN A 169 13.78 1.82 14.95
CA ASN A 169 14.53 1.54 13.73
C ASN A 169 14.10 2.40 12.52
N GLY A 170 13.12 3.27 12.67
CA GLY A 170 12.61 4.13 11.59
C GLY A 170 11.77 3.36 10.57
N ILE A 171 11.20 2.21 10.95
CA ILE A 171 10.37 1.35 10.11
C ILE A 171 8.91 1.46 10.59
N LEU A 172 7.97 1.44 9.66
CA LEU A 172 6.55 1.31 9.96
C LEU A 172 6.11 -0.14 9.76
N TYR A 173 5.28 -0.62 10.71
CA TYR A 173 4.73 -1.97 10.66
C TYR A 173 3.28 -1.96 10.15
N GLY A 174 2.96 -2.91 9.27
CA GLY A 174 1.62 -3.02 8.69
C GLY A 174 1.14 -4.44 8.48
N TYR A 175 -0.13 -4.54 8.09
CA TYR A 175 -0.81 -5.78 7.72
C TYR A 175 -1.43 -5.66 6.33
N HIS A 176 -1.27 -6.70 5.49
CA HIS A 176 -1.85 -6.81 4.16
C HIS A 176 -3.02 -7.80 4.19
N ASN A 177 -4.15 -7.41 3.58
CA ASN A 177 -5.33 -8.26 3.52
C ASN A 177 -5.44 -9.07 2.24
N HIS A 178 -6.08 -10.23 2.37
CA HIS A 178 -6.71 -10.99 1.29
C HIS A 178 -8.23 -10.92 1.40
N ALA A 179 -8.93 -11.87 0.77
CA ALA A 179 -10.39 -11.93 0.83
C ALA A 179 -10.92 -12.64 2.10
N HIS A 180 -10.10 -13.48 2.74
CA HIS A 180 -10.55 -14.27 3.89
C HIS A 180 -10.72 -13.44 5.17
N GLU A 181 -10.08 -12.27 5.28
CA GLU A 181 -10.26 -11.35 6.41
C GLU A 181 -11.68 -10.75 6.46
N PHE A 182 -12.44 -10.84 5.37
CA PHE A 182 -13.85 -10.44 5.35
C PHE A 182 -14.79 -11.52 5.88
N GLN A 183 -14.27 -12.68 6.30
CA GLN A 183 -15.03 -13.70 7.03
C GLN A 183 -15.29 -13.24 8.46
N LYS A 184 -16.29 -13.89 9.08
CA LYS A 184 -16.70 -13.60 10.45
C LYS A 184 -16.06 -14.56 11.44
N VAL A 185 -15.54 -14.00 12.52
CA VAL A 185 -15.09 -14.71 13.72
C VAL A 185 -16.07 -14.38 14.83
N GLU A 186 -16.84 -15.33 15.31
CA GLU A 186 -17.88 -15.16 16.34
C GLU A 186 -18.85 -13.99 16.07
N GLY A 187 -19.16 -13.75 14.80
CA GLY A 187 -20.10 -12.70 14.38
C GLY A 187 -19.47 -11.39 13.93
N GLU A 188 -18.22 -11.11 14.31
CA GLU A 188 -17.47 -9.91 13.91
C GLU A 188 -16.69 -10.17 12.61
N THR A 189 -16.68 -9.22 11.68
CA THR A 189 -15.82 -9.29 10.49
C THR A 189 -14.36 -9.14 10.92
N MET A 190 -13.50 -10.12 10.60
CA MET A 190 -12.11 -10.14 11.04
C MET A 190 -11.36 -8.86 10.67
N TYR A 191 -11.50 -8.37 9.43
CA TYR A 191 -10.82 -7.15 8.98
C TYR A 191 -11.28 -5.90 9.75
N ASP A 192 -12.58 -5.77 9.97
CA ASP A 192 -13.15 -4.67 10.78
C ASP A 192 -12.65 -4.73 12.23
N TYR A 193 -12.59 -5.94 12.79
CA TYR A 193 -12.07 -6.14 14.15
C TYR A 193 -10.61 -5.69 14.25
N MET A 194 -9.74 -6.11 13.31
CA MET A 194 -8.34 -5.71 13.28
C MET A 194 -8.18 -4.18 13.16
N LEU A 195 -8.91 -3.55 12.24
CA LEU A 195 -8.89 -2.10 12.04
C LEU A 195 -9.31 -1.31 13.27
N SER A 196 -10.25 -1.86 14.07
CA SER A 196 -10.79 -1.22 15.27
C SER A 196 -10.01 -1.52 16.55
N HIS A 197 -9.26 -2.62 16.60
CA HIS A 197 -8.58 -3.12 17.79
C HIS A 197 -7.06 -3.11 17.69
N THR A 198 -6.50 -2.46 16.66
CA THR A 198 -5.08 -2.11 16.59
C THR A 198 -4.92 -0.60 16.63
N ASP A 199 -3.89 -0.13 17.33
CA ASP A 199 -3.59 1.30 17.44
C ASP A 199 -3.12 1.86 16.08
N PRO A 200 -3.77 2.90 15.51
CA PRO A 200 -3.40 3.52 14.23
C PRO A 200 -1.98 4.10 14.21
N GLU A 201 -1.42 4.42 15.37
CA GLU A 201 -0.02 4.87 15.48
C GLU A 201 0.98 3.71 15.41
N ASN A 202 0.51 2.46 15.58
CA ASN A 202 1.35 1.27 15.64
C ASN A 202 1.27 0.45 14.36
N VAL A 203 0.07 0.22 13.87
CA VAL A 203 -0.23 -0.67 12.76
C VAL A 203 -0.95 0.09 11.67
N PHE A 204 -0.34 0.21 10.50
CA PHE A 204 -1.07 0.62 9.30
C PHE A 204 -1.60 -0.60 8.53
N PHE A 205 -2.53 -0.38 7.63
CA PHE A 205 -2.98 -1.43 6.73
C PHE A 205 -2.50 -1.14 5.31
N GLN A 206 -1.86 -2.14 4.69
CA GLN A 206 -1.63 -2.19 3.27
C GLN A 206 -2.86 -2.86 2.64
N MET A 207 -3.78 -2.03 2.11
CA MET A 207 -5.00 -2.58 1.52
C MET A 207 -4.71 -3.13 0.13
N ASP A 208 -4.95 -4.41 -0.07
CA ASP A 208 -5.07 -4.98 -1.41
C ASP A 208 -6.50 -4.74 -1.93
N VAL A 209 -6.60 -3.86 -2.92
CA VAL A 209 -7.89 -3.40 -3.44
C VAL A 209 -8.66 -4.48 -4.20
N TYR A 210 -7.94 -5.41 -4.86
CA TYR A 210 -8.56 -6.55 -5.56
C TYR A 210 -9.15 -7.54 -4.56
N TRP A 211 -8.41 -7.87 -3.50
CA TRP A 211 -8.89 -8.81 -2.50
C TRP A 211 -10.05 -8.25 -1.67
N VAL A 212 -10.14 -6.93 -1.46
CA VAL A 212 -11.34 -6.30 -0.89
C VAL A 212 -12.56 -6.54 -1.80
N VAL A 213 -12.42 -6.32 -3.11
CA VAL A 213 -13.50 -6.59 -4.08
C VAL A 213 -13.86 -8.09 -4.13
N ARG A 214 -12.86 -8.98 -4.07
CA ARG A 214 -13.08 -10.43 -3.99
C ARG A 214 -13.76 -10.85 -2.67
N GLY A 215 -13.51 -10.12 -1.60
CA GLY A 215 -14.22 -10.24 -0.31
C GLY A 215 -15.62 -9.63 -0.33
N GLN A 216 -16.13 -9.22 -1.51
CA GLN A 216 -17.45 -8.60 -1.70
C GLN A 216 -17.64 -7.29 -0.93
N ASN A 217 -16.57 -6.51 -0.83
CA ASN A 217 -16.56 -5.21 -0.18
C ASN A 217 -16.04 -4.13 -1.13
N SER A 218 -16.18 -2.86 -0.71
CA SER A 218 -15.72 -1.68 -1.45
C SER A 218 -14.50 -1.08 -0.77
N PRO A 219 -13.35 -0.94 -1.46
CA PRO A 219 -12.20 -0.22 -0.92
C PRO A 219 -12.56 1.20 -0.46
N VAL A 220 -13.35 1.92 -1.24
CA VAL A 220 -13.74 3.30 -0.93
C VAL A 220 -14.60 3.38 0.33
N ASP A 221 -15.52 2.43 0.55
CA ASP A 221 -16.33 2.39 1.77
C ASP A 221 -15.45 2.16 3.00
N TYR A 222 -14.40 1.34 2.88
CA TYR A 222 -13.40 1.15 3.94
C TYR A 222 -12.58 2.41 4.21
N PHE A 223 -12.26 3.21 3.18
CA PHE A 223 -11.58 4.49 3.37
C PHE A 223 -12.44 5.47 4.18
N TYR A 224 -13.75 5.53 3.90
CA TYR A 224 -14.68 6.34 4.67
C TYR A 224 -14.89 5.81 6.09
N LYS A 225 -14.92 4.50 6.26
CA LYS A 225 -15.12 3.87 7.57
C LYS A 225 -13.92 4.00 8.49
N TYR A 226 -12.72 3.92 7.92
CA TYR A 226 -11.43 3.91 8.62
C TYR A 226 -10.43 4.91 8.01
N PRO A 227 -10.70 6.22 8.05
CA PRO A 227 -9.84 7.22 7.43
C PRO A 227 -8.43 7.21 8.06
N GLY A 228 -7.41 7.36 7.20
CA GLY A 228 -6.01 7.42 7.63
C GLY A 228 -5.35 6.08 7.98
N ARG A 229 -6.10 4.95 7.93
CA ARG A 229 -5.56 3.63 8.29
C ARG A 229 -4.75 2.96 7.18
N PHE A 230 -4.92 3.37 5.92
CA PHE A 230 -4.37 2.68 4.74
C PHE A 230 -3.20 3.45 4.15
N LYS A 231 -2.00 3.33 4.77
CA LYS A 231 -0.81 4.08 4.31
C LYS A 231 -0.21 3.56 3.01
N MET A 232 -0.55 2.33 2.64
CA MET A 232 -0.09 1.70 1.41
C MET A 232 -1.25 0.98 0.73
N LEU A 233 -1.28 0.98 -0.59
CA LEU A 233 -2.20 0.17 -1.37
C LEU A 233 -1.43 -0.85 -2.21
N HIS A 234 -1.88 -2.10 -2.17
CA HIS A 234 -1.60 -3.06 -3.23
C HIS A 234 -2.58 -2.85 -4.36
N ILE A 235 -2.03 -2.44 -5.49
CA ILE A 235 -2.79 -2.23 -6.72
C ILE A 235 -2.70 -3.52 -7.52
N LYS A 236 -3.80 -4.26 -7.49
CA LYS A 236 -3.94 -5.60 -8.04
C LYS A 236 -5.24 -5.74 -8.78
N ASP A 237 -5.25 -6.59 -9.78
CA ASP A 237 -6.43 -7.00 -10.55
C ASP A 237 -6.43 -8.52 -10.72
N HIS A 238 -7.38 -9.06 -11.46
CA HIS A 238 -7.45 -10.50 -11.75
C HIS A 238 -6.21 -11.01 -12.49
N ARG A 239 -5.69 -10.20 -13.40
CA ARG A 239 -4.44 -10.39 -14.15
C ARG A 239 -3.70 -9.07 -14.24
N GLU A 240 -3.46 -8.56 -15.47
CA GLU A 240 -2.88 -7.24 -15.67
C GLU A 240 -3.78 -6.15 -15.11
N ILE A 241 -3.18 -5.19 -14.44
CA ILE A 241 -3.91 -4.10 -13.76
C ILE A 241 -4.73 -3.30 -14.78
N GLY A 242 -6.01 -3.08 -14.46
CA GLY A 242 -6.96 -2.34 -15.29
C GLY A 242 -7.67 -3.16 -16.36
N GLN A 243 -7.33 -4.43 -16.54
CA GLN A 243 -7.84 -5.24 -17.64
C GLN A 243 -9.21 -5.87 -17.35
N SER A 244 -9.49 -6.24 -16.10
CA SER A 244 -10.72 -6.96 -15.75
C SER A 244 -11.96 -6.07 -15.68
N GLY A 245 -11.79 -4.79 -15.38
CA GLY A 245 -12.88 -3.88 -15.05
C GLY A 245 -13.57 -4.17 -13.71
N MET A 246 -13.06 -5.11 -12.90
CA MET A 246 -13.63 -5.46 -11.59
C MET A 246 -13.30 -4.43 -10.51
N VAL A 247 -12.14 -3.80 -10.60
CA VAL A 247 -11.62 -2.87 -9.60
C VAL A 247 -11.79 -1.44 -10.10
N GLY A 248 -12.52 -0.62 -9.35
CA GLY A 248 -12.78 0.78 -9.67
C GLY A 248 -11.59 1.68 -9.32
N PHE A 249 -10.47 1.55 -10.03
CA PHE A 249 -9.22 2.24 -9.70
C PHE A 249 -9.36 3.76 -9.65
N ASP A 250 -10.13 4.38 -10.54
CA ASP A 250 -10.34 5.83 -10.55
C ASP A 250 -11.00 6.32 -9.26
N ALA A 251 -12.01 5.63 -8.75
CA ALA A 251 -12.66 5.94 -7.48
C ALA A 251 -11.71 5.73 -6.29
N ILE A 252 -10.90 4.67 -6.32
CA ILE A 252 -9.91 4.36 -5.28
C ILE A 252 -8.88 5.48 -5.20
N PHE A 253 -8.24 5.84 -6.31
CA PHE A 253 -7.20 6.87 -6.32
C PHE A 253 -7.72 8.26 -5.97
N ARG A 254 -8.95 8.62 -6.39
CA ARG A 254 -9.58 9.90 -5.99
C ARG A 254 -9.83 10.01 -4.48
N ASN A 255 -9.93 8.90 -3.77
CA ASN A 255 -10.13 8.85 -2.33
C ASN A 255 -8.87 8.47 -1.54
N ALA A 256 -7.72 8.31 -2.20
CA ALA A 256 -6.47 7.85 -1.59
C ALA A 256 -5.97 8.79 -0.46
N GLN A 257 -6.17 10.09 -0.59
CA GLN A 257 -5.82 11.05 0.45
C GLN A 257 -6.60 10.81 1.75
N MET A 258 -7.90 10.52 1.66
CA MET A 258 -8.73 10.19 2.83
C MET A 258 -8.28 8.88 3.48
N ALA A 259 -7.88 7.91 2.68
CA ALA A 259 -7.33 6.64 3.14
C ALA A 259 -6.00 6.80 3.90
N GLY A 260 -5.26 7.91 3.65
CA GLY A 260 -3.95 8.19 4.21
C GLY A 260 -2.79 7.59 3.42
N VAL A 261 -3.02 7.27 2.14
CA VAL A 261 -2.04 6.62 1.25
C VAL A 261 -0.77 7.47 1.11
N LYS A 262 0.36 6.80 1.16
CA LYS A 262 1.71 7.35 0.94
C LYS A 262 2.45 6.64 -0.17
N ASP A 263 2.17 5.36 -0.37
CA ASP A 263 2.81 4.53 -1.37
C ASP A 263 1.82 3.58 -2.03
N ILE A 264 2.10 3.20 -3.27
CA ILE A 264 1.40 2.15 -3.98
C ILE A 264 2.39 1.08 -4.44
N VAL A 265 1.93 -0.17 -4.42
CA VAL A 265 2.69 -1.33 -4.88
C VAL A 265 1.84 -2.10 -5.88
N ALA A 266 2.33 -2.22 -7.11
CA ALA A 266 1.69 -3.06 -8.12
C ALA A 266 1.97 -4.54 -7.84
N GLU A 267 0.94 -5.38 -7.91
CA GLU A 267 1.08 -6.82 -7.81
C GLU A 267 0.32 -7.55 -8.92
N ILE A 268 1.01 -8.42 -9.63
CA ILE A 268 0.47 -9.23 -10.72
C ILE A 268 0.74 -10.72 -10.40
N GLU A 269 -0.27 -11.43 -9.92
CA GLU A 269 -0.14 -12.85 -9.56
C GLU A 269 -0.48 -13.81 -10.70
N SER A 270 -1.27 -13.37 -11.66
CA SER A 270 -1.70 -14.14 -12.82
C SER A 270 -1.47 -13.32 -14.09
N TYR A 271 -1.14 -14.00 -15.18
CA TYR A 271 -0.75 -13.38 -16.43
C TYR A 271 -1.62 -13.87 -17.57
N SER A 272 -1.93 -13.00 -18.54
CA SER A 272 -2.56 -13.42 -19.80
C SER A 272 -1.55 -13.88 -20.85
N GLY A 273 -0.26 -13.60 -20.64
CA GLY A 273 0.83 -13.90 -21.55
C GLY A 273 2.16 -14.09 -20.84
N GLU A 274 3.22 -13.56 -21.42
CA GLU A 274 4.57 -13.60 -20.86
C GLU A 274 4.67 -12.65 -19.64
N VAL A 275 5.32 -13.10 -18.58
CA VAL A 275 5.37 -12.42 -17.26
C VAL A 275 5.82 -10.96 -17.38
N LEU A 276 6.97 -10.70 -18.02
CA LEU A 276 7.50 -9.34 -18.12
C LEU A 276 6.64 -8.43 -19.01
N GLN A 277 5.95 -9.01 -20.00
CA GLN A 277 4.99 -8.26 -20.80
C GLN A 277 3.76 -7.85 -19.96
N SER A 278 3.22 -8.76 -19.15
CA SER A 278 2.09 -8.50 -18.25
C SER A 278 2.44 -7.44 -17.19
N VAL A 279 3.65 -7.52 -16.63
CA VAL A 279 4.18 -6.53 -15.69
C VAL A 279 4.36 -5.16 -16.36
N ARG A 280 4.85 -5.11 -17.60
CA ARG A 280 4.96 -3.87 -18.40
C ARG A 280 3.59 -3.26 -18.68
N GLN A 281 2.61 -4.04 -19.12
CA GLN A 281 1.25 -3.57 -19.37
C GLN A 281 0.62 -2.95 -18.12
N SER A 282 0.82 -3.58 -16.96
CA SER A 282 0.33 -3.08 -15.69
C SER A 282 0.99 -1.76 -15.29
N PHE A 283 2.30 -1.63 -15.49
CA PHE A 283 3.01 -0.37 -15.30
C PHE A 283 2.48 0.73 -16.22
N ASP A 284 2.37 0.44 -17.52
CA ASP A 284 1.92 1.41 -18.53
C ASP A 284 0.51 1.91 -18.23
N TYR A 285 -0.39 1.02 -17.78
CA TYR A 285 -1.73 1.41 -17.35
C TYR A 285 -1.68 2.41 -16.19
N LEU A 286 -0.95 2.14 -15.12
CA LEU A 286 -0.85 3.03 -13.97
C LEU A 286 -0.15 4.35 -14.32
N ASN A 287 0.92 4.28 -15.11
CA ASN A 287 1.68 5.45 -15.50
C ASN A 287 0.90 6.42 -16.41
N GLN A 288 0.04 5.88 -17.29
CA GLN A 288 -0.78 6.68 -18.22
C GLN A 288 -2.08 7.16 -17.59
N ALA A 289 -2.57 6.50 -16.53
CA ALA A 289 -3.86 6.83 -15.92
C ALA A 289 -3.82 8.21 -15.24
N VAL A 290 -4.65 9.14 -15.70
CA VAL A 290 -4.72 10.52 -15.18
C VAL A 290 -5.16 10.62 -13.72
N PHE A 291 -5.82 9.59 -13.22
CA PHE A 291 -6.27 9.53 -11.82
C PHE A 291 -5.19 9.02 -10.84
N VAL A 292 -4.09 8.46 -11.33
CA VAL A 292 -2.95 8.09 -10.49
C VAL A 292 -2.07 9.32 -10.29
N PRO A 293 -1.90 9.82 -9.05
CA PRO A 293 -1.10 11.01 -8.80
C PRO A 293 0.39 10.73 -9.00
N TYR A 294 1.17 11.79 -9.16
CA TYR A 294 2.63 11.69 -9.21
C TYR A 294 3.23 11.36 -7.84
N ASN A 295 2.64 11.90 -6.77
CA ASN A 295 3.02 11.66 -5.37
C ASN A 295 1.76 11.56 -4.51
N PHE A 296 1.83 10.85 -3.37
CA PHE A 296 0.77 10.70 -2.37
C PHE A 296 1.01 11.53 -1.12
#